data_6d14222f0d0df674cd8947b314b3c52d
#
_entry.id   6d14222f0d0df674cd8947b314b3c52d
#
_cell.length_a   1.000
_cell.length_b   1.000
_cell.length_c   1.000
_cell.angle_alpha   90.00
_cell.angle_beta   90.00
_cell.angle_gamma   90.00
#
_symmetry.space_group_name_H-M   'P 1'
#
loop_
_entity.id
_entity.type
_entity.pdbx_description
1 polymer ?
#
loop_
_entity_poly.entity_id
_entity_poly.type
_entity_poly.pdbx_seq_one_letter_code
_entity_poly.pdbx_strand_id
1 'polypeptide(L)'
;IDTRSTFGNFFNLEDTVTLYYFVFVSLLISLYIVKRIMNSRFGMVIAGSKNNERRMQSIGYNTYRYKLVCYVLSGCLCGYAGALLGNFTNFISPEMMDWTASGELIFMVLLGGTGTLLGPLWGAATFVLLEEWLSGITTYWHFFFGALLIIIVLFARGGICLLYTSDAADDDHC
;
A
#
# COMPACT_ATOMS: atom_id res chain seq x y z
N ILE A 1 5.42 -2.41 28.87
CA ILE A 1 6.64 -3.02 28.31
C ILE A 1 7.33 -1.88 27.55
N ASP A 2 8.25 -1.17 28.25
CA ASP A 2 8.87 0.09 27.78
C ASP A 2 10.15 -0.15 26.96
N THR A 3 10.36 -1.33 26.39
CA THR A 3 11.58 -1.59 25.62
C THR A 3 11.23 -2.00 24.21
N ARG A 4 11.62 -1.15 23.25
CA ARG A 4 11.64 -1.51 21.82
C ARG A 4 12.53 -2.75 21.63
N SER A 5 12.15 -3.64 20.73
CA SER A 5 12.90 -4.86 20.47
C SER A 5 14.32 -4.52 19.98
N THR A 6 15.32 -4.84 20.79
CA THR A 6 16.73 -4.78 20.37
C THR A 6 17.06 -6.04 19.57
N PHE A 7 17.24 -5.91 18.27
CA PHE A 7 17.65 -7.02 17.41
C PHE A 7 19.18 -7.12 17.39
N GLY A 8 19.76 -7.66 18.50
CA GLY A 8 21.21 -7.81 18.67
C GLY A 8 21.93 -6.48 18.91
N ASN A 9 23.22 -6.54 19.24
CA ASN A 9 24.07 -5.36 19.50
C ASN A 9 24.33 -4.45 18.27
N PHE A 10 23.79 -4.79 17.09
CA PHE A 10 24.05 -4.05 15.86
C PHE A 10 22.97 -3.02 15.49
N PHE A 11 21.74 -3.15 16.00
CA PHE A 11 20.64 -2.23 15.69
C PHE A 11 19.94 -1.81 16.99
N ASN A 12 20.34 -0.67 17.51
CA ASN A 12 19.62 0.02 18.58
C ASN A 12 18.39 0.72 17.96
N LEU A 13 17.24 0.01 17.93
CA LEU A 13 15.95 0.55 17.48
C LEU A 13 15.37 1.57 18.49
N GLU A 14 16.06 1.83 19.60
CA GLU A 14 15.71 2.88 20.56
C GLU A 14 15.89 4.28 19.98
N ASP A 15 16.88 4.48 19.11
CA ASP A 15 17.08 5.72 18.40
C ASP A 15 16.05 5.89 17.29
N THR A 16 15.22 6.92 17.37
CA THR A 16 14.20 7.26 16.37
C THR A 16 14.79 7.41 14.97
N VAL A 17 16.00 7.91 14.86
CA VAL A 17 16.71 8.09 13.59
C VAL A 17 17.08 6.74 12.97
N THR A 18 17.59 5.81 13.77
CA THR A 18 17.94 4.46 13.30
C THR A 18 16.70 3.70 12.84
N LEU A 19 15.59 3.80 13.58
CA LEU A 19 14.33 3.21 13.22
C LEU A 19 13.79 3.78 11.89
N TYR A 20 13.87 5.11 11.70
CA TYR A 20 13.48 5.76 10.45
C TYR A 20 14.23 5.20 9.24
N TYR A 21 15.56 5.12 9.31
CA TYR A 21 16.37 4.56 8.22
C TYR A 21 16.07 3.09 7.98
N PHE A 22 15.85 2.32 9.04
CA PHE A 22 15.48 0.90 8.92
C PHE A 22 14.15 0.71 8.19
N VAL A 23 13.12 1.47 8.56
CA VAL A 23 11.81 1.44 7.89
C VAL A 23 11.94 1.89 6.44
N PHE A 24 12.73 2.94 6.16
CA PHE A 24 12.94 3.45 4.81
C PHE A 24 13.64 2.41 3.91
N VAL A 25 14.71 1.79 4.39
CA VAL A 25 15.40 0.72 3.65
C VAL A 25 14.49 -0.49 3.43
N SER A 26 13.72 -0.87 4.44
CA SER A 26 12.73 -1.94 4.36
C SER A 26 11.66 -1.65 3.31
N LEU A 27 11.18 -0.41 3.21
CA LEU A 27 10.26 0.04 2.17
C LEU A 27 10.88 -0.13 0.76
N LEU A 28 12.11 0.31 0.56
CA LEU A 28 12.79 0.17 -0.73
C LEU A 28 12.97 -1.29 -1.13
N ILE A 29 13.35 -2.14 -0.18
CA ILE A 29 13.49 -3.58 -0.42
C ILE A 29 12.15 -4.21 -0.80
N SER A 30 11.08 -3.90 -0.08
CA SER A 30 9.74 -4.42 -0.38
C SER A 30 9.23 -3.98 -1.75
N LEU A 31 9.42 -2.72 -2.12
CA LEU A 31 9.10 -2.21 -3.46
C LEU A 31 9.91 -2.91 -4.56
N TYR A 32 11.20 -3.13 -4.32
CA TYR A 32 12.04 -3.86 -5.26
C TYR A 32 11.57 -5.31 -5.45
N ILE A 33 11.25 -6.01 -4.36
CA ILE A 33 10.73 -7.39 -4.40
C ILE A 33 9.41 -7.44 -5.19
N VAL A 34 8.46 -6.56 -4.88
CA VAL A 34 7.16 -6.51 -5.56
C VAL A 34 7.34 -6.21 -7.04
N LYS A 35 8.17 -5.23 -7.40
CA LYS A 35 8.50 -4.91 -8.80
C LYS A 35 9.08 -6.11 -9.54
N ARG A 36 9.99 -6.83 -8.91
CA ARG A 36 10.60 -8.04 -9.49
C ARG A 36 9.59 -9.16 -9.70
N ILE A 37 8.67 -9.35 -8.75
CA ILE A 37 7.59 -10.34 -8.86
C ILE A 37 6.64 -9.95 -9.98
N MET A 38 6.23 -8.70 -10.07
CA MET A 38 5.32 -8.22 -11.13
C MET A 38 5.91 -8.39 -12.53
N ASN A 39 7.21 -8.15 -12.69
CA ASN A 39 7.91 -8.30 -13.98
C ASN A 39 8.30 -9.75 -14.30
N SER A 40 7.98 -10.71 -13.44
CA SER A 40 8.24 -12.12 -13.65
C SER A 40 7.11 -12.80 -14.45
N ARG A 41 7.35 -14.06 -14.89
CA ARG A 41 6.30 -14.91 -15.49
C ARG A 41 5.09 -15.07 -14.57
N PHE A 42 5.32 -15.08 -13.27
CA PHE A 42 4.28 -15.12 -12.25
C PHE A 42 3.36 -13.89 -12.33
N GLY A 43 3.93 -12.68 -12.40
CA GLY A 43 3.17 -11.44 -12.54
C GLY A 43 2.34 -11.38 -13.82
N MET A 44 2.89 -11.86 -14.96
CA MET A 44 2.15 -11.93 -16.22
C MET A 44 0.92 -12.84 -16.14
N VAL A 45 1.02 -13.99 -15.47
CA VAL A 45 -0.12 -14.90 -15.27
C VAL A 45 -1.20 -14.26 -14.40
N ILE A 46 -0.81 -13.54 -13.35
CA ILE A 46 -1.77 -12.83 -12.48
C ILE A 46 -2.44 -11.69 -13.23
N ALA A 47 -1.70 -10.88 -13.98
CA ALA A 47 -2.26 -9.81 -14.80
C ALA A 47 -3.21 -10.35 -15.87
N GLY A 48 -2.85 -11.43 -16.54
CA GLY A 48 -3.71 -12.13 -17.50
C GLY A 48 -4.98 -12.68 -16.85
N SER A 49 -4.89 -13.25 -15.65
CA SER A 49 -6.05 -13.78 -14.91
C SER A 49 -7.01 -12.68 -14.43
N LYS A 50 -6.51 -11.46 -14.18
CA LYS A 50 -7.33 -10.28 -13.87
C LYS A 50 -8.22 -9.89 -15.05
N ASN A 51 -7.68 -9.95 -16.26
CA ASN A 51 -8.42 -9.57 -17.47
C ASN A 51 -9.39 -10.66 -17.93
N ASN A 52 -8.98 -11.92 -17.98
CA ASN A 52 -9.84 -13.03 -18.36
C ASN A 52 -9.35 -14.36 -17.79
N GLU A 53 -9.94 -14.78 -16.69
CA GLU A 53 -9.56 -16.00 -15.98
C GLU A 53 -9.80 -17.28 -16.80
N ARG A 54 -10.95 -17.35 -17.52
CA ARG A 54 -11.31 -18.52 -18.34
C ARG A 54 -10.29 -18.75 -19.46
N ARG A 55 -9.82 -17.68 -20.11
CA ARG A 55 -8.80 -17.75 -21.16
C ARG A 55 -7.48 -18.30 -20.60
N MET A 56 -7.07 -17.86 -19.42
CA MET A 56 -5.84 -18.35 -18.77
C MET A 56 -5.93 -19.83 -18.41
N GLN A 57 -7.10 -20.29 -17.94
CA GLN A 57 -7.35 -21.71 -17.66
C GLN A 57 -7.35 -22.55 -18.94
N SER A 58 -7.91 -22.04 -20.04
CA SER A 58 -7.91 -22.75 -21.34
C SER A 58 -6.51 -22.94 -21.91
N ILE A 59 -5.55 -22.07 -21.56
CA ILE A 59 -4.12 -22.17 -21.95
C ILE A 59 -3.37 -23.16 -21.02
N GLY A 60 -4.04 -23.66 -19.96
CA GLY A 60 -3.47 -24.67 -19.04
C GLY A 60 -2.88 -24.11 -17.75
N TYR A 61 -3.03 -22.81 -17.46
CA TYR A 61 -2.57 -22.23 -16.21
C TYR A 61 -3.56 -22.48 -15.07
N ASN A 62 -3.08 -23.00 -13.94
CA ASN A 62 -3.90 -23.15 -12.73
C ASN A 62 -3.96 -21.82 -11.97
N THR A 63 -4.89 -20.94 -12.36
CA THR A 63 -5.05 -19.58 -11.81
C THR A 63 -5.26 -19.56 -10.31
N TYR A 64 -5.90 -20.60 -9.74
CA TYR A 64 -6.13 -20.70 -8.30
C TYR A 64 -4.83 -20.72 -7.49
N ARG A 65 -3.84 -21.54 -7.91
CA ARG A 65 -2.55 -21.62 -7.22
C ARG A 65 -1.78 -20.28 -7.28
N TYR A 66 -1.82 -19.60 -8.43
CA TYR A 66 -1.17 -18.31 -8.58
C TYR A 66 -1.82 -17.24 -7.68
N LYS A 67 -3.14 -17.20 -7.62
CA LYS A 67 -3.87 -16.31 -6.72
C LYS A 67 -3.58 -16.60 -5.25
N LEU A 68 -3.53 -17.88 -4.85
CA LEU A 68 -3.20 -18.29 -3.49
C LEU A 68 -1.81 -17.82 -3.08
N VAL A 69 -0.80 -18.03 -3.91
CA VAL A 69 0.58 -17.59 -3.63
C VAL A 69 0.64 -16.06 -3.53
N CYS A 70 -0.05 -15.33 -4.41
CA CYS A 70 -0.12 -13.88 -4.34
C CYS A 70 -0.75 -13.40 -3.03
N TYR A 71 -1.83 -14.04 -2.60
CA TYR A 71 -2.50 -13.76 -1.32
C TYR A 71 -1.58 -13.98 -0.12
N VAL A 72 -0.86 -15.11 -0.09
CA VAL A 72 0.11 -15.42 0.98
C VAL A 72 1.23 -14.40 1.02
N LEU A 73 1.80 -14.04 -0.14
CA LEU A 73 2.86 -13.03 -0.23
C LEU A 73 2.38 -11.66 0.27
N SER A 74 1.17 -11.26 -0.11
CA SER A 74 0.55 -10.01 0.37
C SER A 74 0.37 -10.03 1.89
N GLY A 75 -0.13 -11.15 2.44
CA GLY A 75 -0.29 -11.33 3.87
C GLY A 75 1.03 -11.25 4.65
N CYS A 76 2.10 -11.86 4.10
CA CYS A 76 3.44 -11.77 4.70
C CYS A 76 3.96 -10.33 4.74
N LEU A 77 3.81 -9.56 3.65
CA LEU A 77 4.23 -8.16 3.59
C LEU A 77 3.40 -7.29 4.55
N CYS A 78 2.09 -7.54 4.62
CA CYS A 78 1.21 -6.83 5.55
C CYS A 78 1.57 -7.12 7.01
N GLY A 79 1.83 -8.38 7.37
CA GLY A 79 2.27 -8.78 8.71
C GLY A 79 3.61 -8.15 9.09
N TYR A 80 4.54 -8.10 8.14
CA TYR A 80 5.83 -7.43 8.33
C TYR A 80 5.67 -5.92 8.58
N ALA A 81 4.82 -5.25 7.79
CA ALA A 81 4.52 -3.83 7.97
C ALA A 81 3.84 -3.56 9.33
N GLY A 82 2.93 -4.44 9.75
CA GLY A 82 2.29 -4.36 11.07
C GLY A 82 3.30 -4.51 12.23
N ALA A 83 4.29 -5.41 12.10
CA ALA A 83 5.35 -5.55 13.08
C ALA A 83 6.23 -4.28 13.17
N LEU A 84 6.53 -3.63 12.05
CA LEU A 84 7.24 -2.34 12.04
C LEU A 84 6.42 -1.23 12.70
N LEU A 85 5.12 -1.18 12.43
CA LEU A 85 4.21 -0.22 13.05
C LEU A 85 4.16 -0.41 14.56
N GLY A 86 4.05 -1.65 15.05
CA GLY A 86 4.07 -1.98 16.47
C GLY A 86 5.36 -1.56 17.17
N ASN A 87 6.52 -1.67 16.49
CA ASN A 87 7.80 -1.15 17.01
C ASN A 87 7.85 0.38 17.04
N PHE A 88 7.18 1.04 16.09
CA PHE A 88 7.14 2.50 16.04
C PHE A 88 6.26 3.07 17.14
N THR A 89 5.05 2.52 17.33
CA THR A 89 4.07 3.01 18.30
C THR A 89 4.38 2.58 19.74
N ASN A 90 5.26 1.58 19.96
CA ASN A 90 5.54 0.94 21.27
C ASN A 90 4.29 0.40 21.97
N PHE A 91 3.13 0.46 21.36
CA PHE A 91 1.87 0.04 21.93
C PHE A 91 0.96 -0.51 20.81
N ILE A 92 0.37 -1.66 21.06
CA ILE A 92 -0.59 -2.28 20.14
C ILE A 92 -1.94 -2.32 20.86
N SER A 93 -2.91 -1.54 20.35
CA SER A 93 -4.28 -1.57 20.85
C SER A 93 -5.16 -2.39 19.91
N PRO A 94 -6.22 -3.03 20.42
CA PRO A 94 -7.21 -3.71 19.58
C PRO A 94 -7.90 -2.79 18.56
N GLU A 95 -7.96 -1.49 18.84
CA GLU A 95 -8.54 -0.46 17.96
C GLU A 95 -7.78 -0.35 16.63
N MET A 96 -6.46 -0.67 16.61
CA MET A 96 -5.68 -0.71 15.36
C MET A 96 -6.10 -1.82 14.40
N MET A 97 -6.85 -2.81 14.90
CA MET A 97 -7.42 -3.92 14.11
C MET A 97 -8.87 -3.70 13.70
N ASP A 98 -9.39 -2.49 13.92
CA ASP A 98 -10.77 -2.18 13.58
C ASP A 98 -10.98 -2.11 12.06
N TRP A 99 -12.22 -2.33 11.64
CA TRP A 99 -12.62 -2.27 10.23
C TRP A 99 -12.39 -0.87 9.62
N THR A 100 -12.45 0.18 10.43
CA THR A 100 -12.15 1.57 10.03
C THR A 100 -10.72 1.72 9.51
N ALA A 101 -9.73 1.18 10.22
CA ALA A 101 -8.33 1.18 9.79
C ALA A 101 -8.13 0.45 8.44
N SER A 102 -8.85 -0.66 8.24
CA SER A 102 -8.84 -1.36 6.96
C SER A 102 -9.47 -0.52 5.84
N GLY A 103 -10.51 0.26 6.15
CA GLY A 103 -11.12 1.21 5.22
C GLY A 103 -10.15 2.32 4.80
N GLU A 104 -9.41 2.90 5.74
CA GLU A 104 -8.39 3.92 5.46
C GLU A 104 -7.29 3.41 4.51
N LEU A 105 -6.80 2.18 4.72
CA LEU A 105 -5.83 1.57 3.83
C LEU A 105 -6.38 1.39 2.40
N ILE A 106 -7.65 1.00 2.27
CA ILE A 106 -8.30 0.88 0.96
C ILE A 106 -8.39 2.26 0.29
N PHE A 107 -8.74 3.31 1.03
CA PHE A 107 -8.78 4.67 0.50
C PHE A 107 -7.41 5.18 0.06
N MET A 108 -6.34 4.90 0.81
CA MET A 108 -4.97 5.24 0.40
C MET A 108 -4.61 4.62 -0.96
N VAL A 109 -4.97 3.35 -1.16
CA VAL A 109 -4.70 2.63 -2.42
C VAL A 109 -5.57 3.18 -3.57
N LEU A 110 -6.85 3.46 -3.32
CA LEU A 110 -7.76 4.04 -4.32
C LEU A 110 -7.31 5.44 -4.74
N LEU A 111 -6.91 6.27 -3.77
CA LEU A 111 -6.41 7.62 -3.99
C LEU A 111 -5.16 7.62 -4.87
N GLY A 112 -4.22 6.70 -4.59
CA GLY A 112 -3.00 6.54 -5.37
C GLY A 112 -3.20 5.95 -6.75
N GLY A 113 -4.28 5.19 -6.93
CA GLY A 113 -4.58 4.45 -8.16
C GLY A 113 -4.06 3.02 -8.14
N THR A 114 -4.93 2.07 -8.49
CA THR A 114 -4.64 0.62 -8.47
C THR A 114 -3.84 0.13 -9.66
N GLY A 115 -3.55 0.99 -10.64
CA GLY A 115 -2.88 0.62 -11.89
C GLY A 115 -1.35 0.66 -11.83
N THR A 116 -0.77 1.38 -10.88
CA THR A 116 0.68 1.60 -10.81
C THR A 116 1.28 1.08 -9.51
N LEU A 117 2.55 0.63 -9.58
CA LEU A 117 3.28 0.14 -8.40
C LEU A 117 3.53 1.24 -7.36
N LEU A 118 3.78 2.46 -7.82
CA LEU A 118 4.06 3.61 -6.96
C LEU A 118 2.79 4.37 -6.55
N GLY A 119 1.64 4.04 -7.15
CA GLY A 119 0.34 4.64 -6.83
C GLY A 119 0.04 4.63 -5.34
N PRO A 120 0.01 3.46 -4.68
CA PRO A 120 -0.28 3.36 -3.24
C PRO A 120 0.69 4.17 -2.37
N LEU A 121 1.95 4.32 -2.78
CA LEU A 121 2.93 5.13 -2.06
C LEU A 121 2.58 6.62 -2.08
N TRP A 122 2.26 7.15 -3.27
CA TRP A 122 1.82 8.53 -3.42
C TRP A 122 0.46 8.77 -2.80
N GLY A 123 -0.44 7.77 -2.90
CA GLY A 123 -1.75 7.82 -2.25
C GLY A 123 -1.64 7.90 -0.73
N ALA A 124 -0.80 7.08 -0.12
CA ALA A 124 -0.55 7.12 1.32
C ALA A 124 0.08 8.46 1.76
N ALA A 125 1.08 8.97 1.02
CA ALA A 125 1.69 10.26 1.32
C ALA A 125 0.66 11.40 1.25
N THR A 126 -0.14 11.44 0.19
CA THR A 126 -1.20 12.45 0.03
C THR A 126 -2.27 12.32 1.10
N PHE A 127 -2.66 11.09 1.45
CA PHE A 127 -3.66 10.82 2.48
C PHE A 127 -3.22 11.38 3.83
N VAL A 128 -2.00 11.04 4.29
CA VAL A 128 -1.45 11.48 5.58
C VAL A 128 -1.31 13.00 5.63
N LEU A 129 -0.79 13.63 4.56
CA LEU A 129 -0.69 15.09 4.50
C LEU A 129 -2.05 15.77 4.55
N LEU A 130 -3.05 15.21 3.88
CA LEU A 130 -4.41 15.76 3.85
C LEU A 130 -5.10 15.61 5.20
N GLU A 131 -4.91 14.45 5.85
CA GLU A 131 -5.42 14.16 7.20
C GLU A 131 -4.85 15.16 8.21
N GLU A 132 -3.54 15.37 8.21
CA GLU A 132 -2.87 16.29 9.13
C GLU A 132 -3.33 17.72 8.90
N TRP A 133 -3.49 18.14 7.66
CA TRP A 133 -3.96 19.46 7.31
C TRP A 133 -5.43 19.69 7.72
N LEU A 134 -6.32 18.73 7.46
CA LEU A 134 -7.73 18.80 7.81
C LEU A 134 -7.96 18.73 9.33
N SER A 135 -7.23 17.88 10.02
CA SER A 135 -7.27 17.73 11.48
C SER A 135 -6.88 19.02 12.20
N GLY A 136 -5.97 19.82 11.61
CA GLY A 136 -5.60 21.14 12.14
C GLY A 136 -6.68 22.22 11.99
N ILE A 137 -7.64 22.04 11.07
CA ILE A 137 -8.68 23.06 10.78
C ILE A 137 -9.98 22.77 11.50
N THR A 138 -10.39 21.50 11.63
CA THR A 138 -11.69 21.16 12.20
C THR A 138 -11.70 19.85 12.99
N THR A 139 -12.45 19.84 14.10
CA THR A 139 -12.66 18.63 14.90
C THR A 139 -13.48 17.57 14.15
N TYR A 140 -14.30 17.98 13.18
CA TYR A 140 -15.13 17.08 12.36
C TYR A 140 -14.49 16.72 11.03
N TRP A 141 -13.16 16.66 10.97
CA TRP A 141 -12.40 16.41 9.75
C TRP A 141 -12.79 15.13 9.00
N HIS A 142 -13.21 14.07 9.71
CA HIS A 142 -13.68 12.82 9.11
C HIS A 142 -14.85 13.01 8.14
N PHE A 143 -15.79 13.92 8.48
CA PHE A 143 -16.93 14.20 7.62
C PHE A 143 -16.53 14.88 6.31
N PHE A 144 -15.68 15.90 6.41
CA PHE A 144 -15.16 16.60 5.23
C PHE A 144 -14.26 15.70 4.41
N PHE A 145 -13.48 14.86 5.08
CA PHE A 145 -12.61 13.89 4.43
C PHE A 145 -13.39 12.83 3.65
N GLY A 146 -14.50 12.31 4.20
CA GLY A 146 -15.38 11.38 3.51
C GLY A 146 -16.01 12.00 2.26
N ALA A 147 -16.52 13.22 2.33
CA ALA A 147 -17.08 13.93 1.18
C ALA A 147 -16.00 14.16 0.09
N LEU A 148 -14.81 14.58 0.48
CA LEU A 148 -13.68 14.80 -0.41
C LEU A 148 -13.23 13.51 -1.09
N LEU A 149 -13.18 12.38 -0.37
CA LEU A 149 -12.87 11.07 -0.94
C LEU A 149 -13.90 10.64 -2.00
N ILE A 150 -15.20 10.85 -1.74
CA ILE A 150 -16.24 10.56 -2.71
C ILE A 150 -16.02 11.36 -3.99
N ILE A 151 -15.73 12.66 -3.86
CA ILE A 151 -15.43 13.53 -5.02
C ILE A 151 -14.21 13.00 -5.78
N ILE A 152 -13.11 12.68 -5.09
CA ILE A 152 -11.90 12.17 -5.73
C ILE A 152 -12.18 10.85 -6.47
N VAL A 153 -12.89 9.91 -5.84
CA VAL A 153 -13.21 8.61 -6.47
C VAL A 153 -14.12 8.78 -7.69
N LEU A 154 -15.05 9.74 -7.66
CA LEU A 154 -15.93 10.02 -8.80
C LEU A 154 -15.21 10.70 -9.96
N PHE A 155 -14.31 11.65 -9.67
CA PHE A 155 -13.58 12.40 -10.69
C PHE A 155 -12.32 11.69 -11.17
N ALA A 156 -11.58 11.04 -10.27
CA ALA A 156 -10.33 10.35 -10.57
C ALA A 156 -10.57 8.85 -10.82
N ARG A 157 -11.28 8.51 -11.88
CA ARG A 157 -11.57 7.11 -12.28
C ARG A 157 -10.33 6.22 -12.44
N GLY A 158 -9.13 6.81 -12.48
CA GLY A 158 -7.85 6.10 -12.58
C GLY A 158 -6.88 6.37 -11.43
N GLY A 159 -7.25 7.17 -10.41
CA GLY A 159 -6.36 7.61 -9.34
C GLY A 159 -5.51 8.84 -9.72
N ILE A 160 -4.92 9.49 -8.71
CA ILE A 160 -4.11 10.70 -8.88
C ILE A 160 -2.89 10.43 -9.77
N CYS A 161 -2.33 9.23 -9.73
CA CYS A 161 -1.18 8.85 -10.55
C CYS A 161 -1.51 8.88 -12.05
N LEU A 162 -2.74 8.56 -12.45
CA LEU A 162 -3.17 8.58 -13.85
C LEU A 162 -3.44 10.01 -14.35
N LEU A 163 -3.87 10.92 -13.49
CA LEU A 163 -4.00 12.35 -13.81
C LEU A 163 -2.63 12.97 -14.12
N TYR A 164 -1.59 12.58 -13.38
CA TYR A 164 -0.23 13.08 -13.61
C TYR A 164 0.44 12.44 -14.86
N THR A 165 0.08 11.21 -15.22
CA THR A 165 0.59 10.54 -16.43
C THR A 165 -0.21 10.87 -17.67
N SER A 166 -1.45 11.36 -17.56
CA SER A 166 -2.25 11.79 -18.73
C SER A 166 -1.66 13.02 -19.44
N ASP A 167 -0.94 13.89 -18.70
CA ASP A 167 -0.19 15.00 -19.31
C ASP A 167 1.14 14.55 -19.96
N ALA A 168 1.58 13.33 -19.69
CA ALA A 168 2.81 12.75 -20.26
C ALA A 168 2.55 11.61 -21.26
N ALA A 169 1.27 11.25 -21.49
CA ALA A 169 0.88 10.11 -22.32
C ALA A 169 0.50 10.54 -23.75
N ASP A 170 1.43 11.21 -24.42
CA ASP A 170 1.53 11.12 -25.89
C ASP A 170 2.50 9.98 -26.30
N ASP A 171 3.02 9.22 -25.33
CA ASP A 171 3.86 8.05 -25.55
C ASP A 171 3.30 6.82 -24.87
N ASP A 172 2.79 5.91 -25.72
CA ASP A 172 2.40 4.52 -25.58
C ASP A 172 2.85 3.77 -24.31
N HIS A 173 1.92 2.90 -23.88
CA HIS A 173 2.07 1.74 -23.00
C HIS A 173 1.80 1.93 -21.50
N CYS A 174 0.49 1.86 -21.17
CA CYS A 174 0.05 1.14 -19.97
C CYS A 174 -0.39 -0.28 -20.31
#